data_8e79a99f5527232c78e1efb540a061a7
#
_entry.id   8e79a99f5527232c78e1efb540a061a7
#
_cell.length_a   1.000
_cell.length_b   1.000
_cell.length_c   1.000
_cell.angle_alpha   90.00
_cell.angle_beta   90.00
_cell.angle_gamma   90.00
#
_symmetry.space_group_name_H-M   'P 1'
#
loop_
_entity.id
_entity.type
_entity.pdbx_description
1 polymer ?
#
loop_
_entity_poly.entity_id
_entity_poly.type
_entity_poly.pdbx_seq_one_letter_code
_entity_poly.pdbx_strand_id
1 'polypeptide(L)'
;MLVAYLASQSTIDPQAIRQVLEHNLIEYASLFLFLLVAMTYINAMTERNVFQALRSWLVSQGFSYKQLFWITGWIAFFLSPIADNLTTALLMGAVVMSVGIGNSRFVSVACVNIVVAANAGGAFSPFGDITTLMVWQSGHAEFFDFFVLFLPSVVNFIIPAAIMSLAVPSHRPDPIHETVNLKRGAFVVCGL
;
A
#
# COMPACT_ATOMS: atom_id res chain seq x y z
N MET A 1 27.47 -15.87 1.34
CA MET A 1 27.86 -16.72 0.21
C MET A 1 28.74 -15.98 -0.81
N LEU A 2 28.34 -14.80 -1.33
CA LEU A 2 29.12 -14.04 -2.33
C LEU A 2 30.55 -13.67 -1.83
N VAL A 3 30.63 -13.18 -0.59
CA VAL A 3 31.94 -12.81 0.04
C VAL A 3 32.87 -14.03 0.21
N ALA A 4 32.28 -15.19 0.55
CA ALA A 4 33.09 -16.44 0.67
C ALA A 4 33.52 -16.96 -0.72
N TYR A 5 32.70 -16.79 -1.76
CA TYR A 5 33.05 -17.13 -3.14
C TYR A 5 34.15 -16.19 -3.68
N LEU A 6 34.06 -14.90 -3.41
CA LEU A 6 35.06 -13.90 -3.79
C LEU A 6 36.39 -14.10 -3.03
N ALA A 7 36.34 -14.48 -1.76
CA ALA A 7 37.54 -14.79 -0.96
C ALA A 7 38.27 -16.08 -1.42
N SER A 8 37.60 -16.96 -2.16
CA SER A 8 38.23 -18.19 -2.69
C SER A 8 39.00 -17.99 -4.00
N GLN A 9 38.83 -16.85 -4.66
CA GLN A 9 39.57 -16.49 -5.89
C GLN A 9 40.78 -15.62 -5.51
N SER A 10 41.96 -16.18 -5.51
CA SER A 10 43.23 -15.59 -5.05
C SER A 10 43.78 -14.40 -5.87
N THR A 11 42.92 -13.68 -6.61
CA THR A 11 43.30 -12.49 -7.41
C THR A 11 42.21 -11.42 -7.40
N ILE A 12 41.62 -11.15 -6.23
CA ILE A 12 40.57 -10.10 -6.16
C ILE A 12 41.26 -8.75 -5.93
N ASP A 13 41.10 -7.84 -6.89
CA ASP A 13 41.56 -6.46 -6.77
C ASP A 13 40.79 -5.79 -5.60
N PRO A 14 41.51 -5.29 -4.56
CA PRO A 14 40.89 -4.57 -3.45
C PRO A 14 40.08 -3.35 -3.88
N GLN A 15 40.40 -2.75 -5.04
CA GLN A 15 39.66 -1.63 -5.60
C GLN A 15 38.30 -2.07 -6.14
N ALA A 16 38.20 -3.22 -6.78
CA ALA A 16 36.93 -3.77 -7.27
C ALA A 16 35.96 -4.10 -6.10
N ILE A 17 36.51 -4.66 -5.00
CA ILE A 17 35.70 -4.92 -3.78
C ILE A 17 35.15 -3.62 -3.21
N ARG A 18 36.00 -2.58 -3.12
CA ARG A 18 35.59 -1.27 -2.61
C ARG A 18 34.50 -0.64 -3.45
N GLN A 19 34.63 -0.66 -4.79
CA GLN A 19 33.61 -0.13 -5.69
C GLN A 19 32.26 -0.85 -5.55
N VAL A 20 32.26 -2.18 -5.49
CA VAL A 20 31.02 -2.95 -5.26
C VAL A 20 30.41 -2.64 -3.89
N LEU A 21 31.25 -2.49 -2.85
CA LEU A 21 30.78 -2.16 -1.50
C LEU A 21 30.19 -0.75 -1.44
N GLU A 22 30.85 0.24 -2.04
CA GLU A 22 30.37 1.62 -2.11
C GLU A 22 29.07 1.71 -2.90
N HIS A 23 28.97 1.03 -4.04
CA HIS A 23 27.73 0.99 -4.83
C HIS A 23 26.57 0.40 -4.03
N ASN A 24 26.75 -0.76 -3.41
CA ASN A 24 25.71 -1.38 -2.58
C ASN A 24 25.33 -0.50 -1.37
N LEU A 25 26.30 0.15 -0.71
CA LEU A 25 26.01 1.05 0.41
C LEU A 25 25.17 2.26 -0.01
N ILE A 26 25.43 2.83 -1.20
CA ILE A 26 24.64 3.94 -1.75
C ILE A 26 23.21 3.48 -2.05
N GLU A 27 23.03 2.32 -2.66
CA GLU A 27 21.70 1.76 -2.91
C GLU A 27 20.91 1.54 -1.61
N TYR A 28 21.51 0.89 -0.60
CA TYR A 28 20.87 0.68 0.70
C TYR A 28 20.57 1.99 1.42
N ALA A 29 21.48 2.96 1.38
CA ALA A 29 21.26 4.27 1.99
C ALA A 29 20.11 5.02 1.33
N SER A 30 20.03 5.00 0.01
CA SER A 30 18.96 5.62 -0.77
C SER A 30 17.59 5.02 -0.43
N LEU A 31 17.51 3.68 -0.40
CA LEU A 31 16.31 2.94 -0.03
C LEU A 31 15.89 3.25 1.41
N PHE A 32 16.84 3.24 2.34
CA PHE A 32 16.56 3.54 3.75
C PHE A 32 16.05 4.97 3.95
N LEU A 33 16.68 5.96 3.33
CA LEU A 33 16.27 7.36 3.42
C LEU A 33 14.90 7.58 2.79
N PHE A 34 14.62 6.95 1.66
CA PHE A 34 13.29 6.99 1.05
C PHE A 34 12.22 6.42 1.98
N LEU A 35 12.43 5.22 2.52
CA LEU A 35 11.48 4.59 3.44
C LEU A 35 11.27 5.43 4.70
N LEU A 36 12.33 6.03 5.23
CA LEU A 36 12.25 6.90 6.42
C LEU A 36 11.36 8.12 6.16
N VAL A 37 11.52 8.77 5.01
CA VAL A 37 10.67 9.92 4.62
C VAL A 37 9.23 9.48 4.40
N ALA A 38 9.01 8.40 3.64
CA ALA A 38 7.67 7.87 3.35
C ALA A 38 6.93 7.49 4.64
N MET A 39 7.58 6.74 5.55
CA MET A 39 6.98 6.36 6.83
C MET A 39 6.71 7.55 7.74
N THR A 40 7.57 8.57 7.73
CA THR A 40 7.32 9.81 8.47
C THR A 40 6.06 10.52 7.96
N TYR A 41 5.87 10.59 6.64
CA TYR A 41 4.68 11.17 6.04
C TYR A 41 3.40 10.40 6.39
N ILE A 42 3.43 9.07 6.28
CA ILE A 42 2.29 8.20 6.63
C ILE A 42 1.94 8.31 8.12
N ASN A 43 2.94 8.32 9.00
CA ASN A 43 2.73 8.53 10.43
C ASN A 43 2.09 9.90 10.72
N ALA A 44 2.55 10.96 10.04
CA ALA A 44 1.95 12.28 10.16
C ALA A 44 0.47 12.30 9.74
N MET A 45 0.09 11.59 8.67
CA MET A 45 -1.31 11.44 8.27
C MET A 45 -2.13 10.67 9.32
N THR A 46 -1.55 9.62 9.88
CA THR A 46 -2.20 8.80 10.94
C THR A 46 -2.42 9.63 12.22
N GLU A 47 -1.42 10.37 12.68
CA GLU A 47 -1.51 11.24 13.85
C GLU A 47 -2.56 12.36 13.70
N ARG A 48 -2.81 12.79 12.46
CA ARG A 48 -3.82 13.81 12.15
C ARG A 48 -5.22 13.25 11.93
N ASN A 49 -5.44 11.98 12.22
CA ASN A 49 -6.72 11.28 12.08
C ASN A 49 -7.28 11.28 10.64
N VAL A 50 -6.45 11.38 9.62
CA VAL A 50 -6.90 11.38 8.22
C VAL A 50 -7.64 10.08 7.90
N PHE A 51 -7.09 8.94 8.30
CA PHE A 51 -7.69 7.62 8.06
C PHE A 51 -8.94 7.38 8.92
N GLN A 52 -8.97 7.90 10.15
CA GLN A 52 -10.17 7.86 11.01
C GLN A 52 -11.31 8.71 10.42
N ALA A 53 -10.96 9.85 9.82
CA ALA A 53 -11.97 10.68 9.14
C ALA A 53 -12.51 9.98 7.88
N LEU A 54 -11.66 9.30 7.10
CA LEU A 54 -12.07 8.47 5.97
C LEU A 54 -13.05 7.37 6.43
N ARG A 55 -12.71 6.68 7.52
CA ARG A 55 -13.57 5.68 8.16
C ARG A 55 -14.94 6.26 8.54
N SER A 56 -14.94 7.38 9.28
CA SER A 56 -16.15 8.04 9.73
C SER A 56 -17.02 8.46 8.54
N TRP A 57 -16.43 8.99 7.49
CA TRP A 57 -17.12 9.34 6.26
C TRP A 57 -17.75 8.12 5.59
N LEU A 58 -17.02 7.01 5.42
CA LEU A 58 -17.54 5.79 4.82
C LEU A 58 -18.74 5.23 5.59
N VAL A 59 -18.68 5.27 6.92
CA VAL A 59 -19.77 4.79 7.79
C VAL A 59 -20.99 5.71 7.71
N SER A 60 -20.77 7.03 7.69
CA SER A 60 -21.87 8.02 7.66
C SER A 60 -22.70 8.01 6.38
N GLN A 61 -22.16 7.52 5.27
CA GLN A 61 -22.85 7.45 3.99
C GLN A 61 -23.94 6.37 3.91
N GLY A 62 -23.99 5.45 4.88
CA GLY A 62 -25.00 4.39 4.92
C GLY A 62 -24.91 3.39 3.75
N PHE A 63 -23.70 3.16 3.24
CA PHE A 63 -23.43 2.21 2.18
C PHE A 63 -23.78 0.77 2.58
N SER A 64 -24.26 -0.03 1.62
CA SER A 64 -24.38 -1.48 1.80
C SER A 64 -23.00 -2.14 1.88
N TYR A 65 -22.94 -3.36 2.46
CA TYR A 65 -21.68 -4.12 2.51
C TYR A 65 -21.06 -4.32 1.12
N LYS A 66 -21.86 -4.51 0.09
CA LYS A 66 -21.40 -4.65 -1.28
C LYS A 66 -20.78 -3.37 -1.84
N GLN A 67 -21.36 -2.21 -1.54
CA GLN A 67 -20.78 -0.91 -1.91
C GLN A 67 -19.49 -0.64 -1.12
N LEU A 68 -19.48 -0.91 0.18
CA LEU A 68 -18.28 -0.78 1.01
C LEU A 68 -17.13 -1.66 0.49
N PHE A 69 -17.42 -2.90 0.11
CA PHE A 69 -16.43 -3.81 -0.46
C PHE A 69 -15.75 -3.21 -1.71
N TRP A 70 -16.51 -2.66 -2.64
CA TRP A 70 -15.96 -2.06 -3.85
C TRP A 70 -15.25 -0.73 -3.58
N ILE A 71 -15.85 0.15 -2.76
CA ILE A 71 -15.27 1.46 -2.43
C ILE A 71 -13.93 1.29 -1.70
N THR A 72 -13.88 0.42 -0.68
CA THR A 72 -12.65 0.18 0.07
C THR A 72 -11.56 -0.48 -0.78
N GLY A 73 -11.93 -1.37 -1.70
CA GLY A 73 -11.02 -1.96 -2.66
C GLY A 73 -10.43 -0.92 -3.62
N TRP A 74 -11.25 -0.05 -4.21
CA TRP A 74 -10.75 1.01 -5.08
C TRP A 74 -9.89 2.03 -4.34
N ILE A 75 -10.28 2.42 -3.12
CA ILE A 75 -9.45 3.30 -2.29
C ILE A 75 -8.10 2.63 -2.02
N ALA A 76 -8.08 1.36 -1.65
CA ALA A 76 -6.84 0.62 -1.43
C ALA A 76 -5.97 0.55 -2.70
N PHE A 77 -6.59 0.31 -3.87
CA PHE A 77 -5.89 0.27 -5.15
C PHE A 77 -5.19 1.58 -5.49
N PHE A 78 -5.87 2.74 -5.31
CA PHE A 78 -5.28 4.05 -5.62
C PHE A 78 -4.41 4.63 -4.50
N LEU A 79 -4.60 4.19 -3.26
CA LEU A 79 -3.78 4.63 -2.14
C LEU A 79 -2.41 3.94 -2.12
N SER A 80 -2.37 2.67 -2.51
CA SER A 80 -1.16 1.85 -2.47
C SER A 80 0.04 2.40 -3.26
N PRO A 81 -0.11 2.99 -4.45
CA PRO A 81 0.99 3.63 -5.16
C PRO A 81 1.71 4.74 -4.39
N ILE A 82 1.08 5.28 -3.35
CA ILE A 82 1.58 6.43 -2.56
C ILE A 82 2.01 5.98 -1.16
N ALA A 83 1.22 5.10 -0.52
CA ALA A 83 1.34 4.76 0.89
C ALA A 83 1.90 3.35 1.14
N ASP A 84 2.49 2.72 0.16
CA ASP A 84 2.87 1.31 0.06
C ASP A 84 1.70 0.31 0.27
N ASN A 85 1.91 -0.93 -0.18
CA ASN A 85 0.90 -1.98 -0.15
C ASN A 85 0.59 -2.47 1.27
N LEU A 86 1.59 -2.62 2.13
CA LEU A 86 1.42 -3.09 3.51
C LEU A 86 0.67 -2.08 4.36
N THR A 87 1.10 -0.82 4.34
CA THR A 87 0.46 0.27 5.07
C THR A 87 -0.98 0.47 4.61
N THR A 88 -1.21 0.48 3.30
CA THR A 88 -2.55 0.57 2.72
C THR A 88 -3.45 -0.58 3.18
N ALA A 89 -2.95 -1.82 3.15
CA ALA A 89 -3.72 -2.99 3.58
C ALA A 89 -4.08 -2.93 5.07
N LEU A 90 -3.15 -2.52 5.92
CA LEU A 90 -3.39 -2.37 7.36
C LEU A 90 -4.41 -1.26 7.66
N LEU A 91 -4.28 -0.11 7.03
CA LEU A 91 -5.18 1.03 7.24
C LEU A 91 -6.61 0.73 6.78
N MET A 92 -6.75 0.23 5.54
CA MET A 92 -8.05 -0.09 4.98
C MET A 92 -8.66 -1.34 5.64
N GLY A 93 -7.85 -2.29 6.07
CA GLY A 93 -8.27 -3.44 6.87
C GLY A 93 -8.88 -3.01 8.21
N ALA A 94 -8.25 -2.07 8.91
CA ALA A 94 -8.79 -1.49 10.15
C ALA A 94 -10.15 -0.79 9.91
N VAL A 95 -10.29 -0.07 8.78
CA VAL A 95 -11.57 0.52 8.38
C VAL A 95 -12.65 -0.55 8.21
N VAL A 96 -12.37 -1.61 7.43
CA VAL A 96 -13.33 -2.69 7.17
C VAL A 96 -13.69 -3.45 8.44
N MET A 97 -12.73 -3.76 9.30
CA MET A 97 -12.99 -4.42 10.60
C MET A 97 -13.94 -3.60 11.46
N SER A 98 -13.80 -2.28 11.45
CA SER A 98 -14.66 -1.40 12.25
C SER A 98 -16.07 -1.25 11.70
N VAL A 99 -16.24 -1.27 10.38
CA VAL A 99 -17.55 -1.17 9.72
C VAL A 99 -18.27 -2.52 9.72
N GLY A 100 -17.52 -3.61 9.68
CA GLY A 100 -18.04 -4.98 9.58
C GLY A 100 -18.31 -5.64 10.93
N ILE A 101 -18.40 -4.89 12.03
CA ILE A 101 -18.70 -5.44 13.37
C ILE A 101 -19.99 -6.28 13.29
N GLY A 102 -19.92 -7.53 13.73
CA GLY A 102 -21.05 -8.46 13.67
C GLY A 102 -21.18 -9.28 12.37
N ASN A 103 -20.42 -8.97 11.33
CA ASN A 103 -20.43 -9.70 10.06
C ASN A 103 -19.02 -10.21 9.67
N SER A 104 -18.60 -11.31 10.29
CA SER A 104 -17.27 -11.90 10.07
C SER A 104 -17.05 -12.31 8.61
N ARG A 105 -18.08 -12.73 7.90
CA ARG A 105 -17.99 -13.11 6.48
C ARG A 105 -17.64 -11.90 5.61
N PHE A 106 -18.31 -10.77 5.83
CA PHE A 106 -17.98 -9.52 5.13
C PHE A 106 -16.54 -9.10 5.42
N VAL A 107 -16.15 -9.05 6.71
CA VAL A 107 -14.81 -8.63 7.13
C VAL A 107 -13.74 -9.48 6.46
N SER A 108 -13.87 -10.82 6.51
CA SER A 108 -12.87 -11.71 5.91
C SER A 108 -12.72 -11.50 4.41
N VAL A 109 -13.83 -11.45 3.67
CA VAL A 109 -13.80 -11.29 2.20
C VAL A 109 -13.30 -9.89 1.81
N ALA A 110 -13.71 -8.85 2.54
CA ALA A 110 -13.29 -7.48 2.27
C ALA A 110 -11.80 -7.24 2.62
N CYS A 111 -11.27 -7.85 3.69
CA CYS A 111 -9.84 -7.79 4.00
C CYS A 111 -9.01 -8.47 2.91
N VAL A 112 -9.42 -9.63 2.39
CA VAL A 112 -8.74 -10.27 1.26
C VAL A 112 -8.78 -9.38 0.02
N ASN A 113 -9.92 -8.76 -0.27
CA ASN A 113 -10.07 -7.82 -1.39
C ASN A 113 -9.12 -6.62 -1.26
N ILE A 114 -8.99 -6.06 -0.06
CA ILE A 114 -8.08 -4.93 0.21
C ILE A 114 -6.63 -5.34 -0.04
N VAL A 115 -6.21 -6.53 0.41
CA VAL A 115 -4.85 -7.03 0.18
C VAL A 115 -4.59 -7.21 -1.32
N VAL A 116 -5.53 -7.81 -2.06
CA VAL A 116 -5.43 -7.95 -3.52
C VAL A 116 -5.36 -6.58 -4.20
N ALA A 117 -6.24 -5.65 -3.80
CA ALA A 117 -6.29 -4.30 -4.35
C ALA A 117 -5.01 -3.51 -4.07
N ALA A 118 -4.49 -3.56 -2.85
CA ALA A 118 -3.26 -2.88 -2.47
C ALA A 118 -2.05 -3.42 -3.23
N ASN A 119 -1.90 -4.74 -3.33
CA ASN A 119 -0.80 -5.33 -4.11
C ASN A 119 -0.91 -5.02 -5.61
N ALA A 120 -2.11 -5.11 -6.19
CA ALA A 120 -2.32 -4.76 -7.59
C ALA A 120 -2.06 -3.26 -7.84
N GLY A 121 -2.52 -2.38 -6.93
CA GLY A 121 -2.29 -0.94 -7.00
C GLY A 121 -0.82 -0.57 -6.81
N GLY A 122 -0.10 -1.25 -5.92
CA GLY A 122 1.33 -1.01 -5.71
C GLY A 122 2.19 -1.33 -6.93
N ALA A 123 1.77 -2.27 -7.77
CA ALA A 123 2.57 -2.76 -8.87
C ALA A 123 2.82 -1.74 -10.01
N PHE A 124 1.93 -0.75 -10.21
CA PHE A 124 2.09 0.24 -11.27
C PHE A 124 2.80 1.54 -10.82
N SER A 125 3.43 1.52 -9.64
CA SER A 125 4.23 2.64 -9.14
C SER A 125 5.54 2.12 -8.53
N PRO A 126 6.67 2.83 -8.72
CA PRO A 126 7.91 2.49 -8.03
C PRO A 126 7.79 2.58 -6.50
N PHE A 127 6.84 3.35 -5.98
CA PHE A 127 6.65 3.61 -4.55
C PHE A 127 5.62 2.70 -3.88
N GLY A 128 4.85 1.95 -4.65
CA GLY A 128 3.75 1.13 -4.14
C GLY A 128 4.19 -0.18 -3.49
N ASP A 129 5.38 -0.66 -3.80
CA ASP A 129 5.98 -1.86 -3.21
C ASP A 129 7.50 -1.69 -3.12
N ILE A 130 8.11 -2.32 -2.11
CA ILE A 130 9.58 -2.30 -1.95
C ILE A 130 10.29 -2.98 -3.13
N THR A 131 9.67 -3.97 -3.75
CA THR A 131 10.21 -4.67 -4.92
C THR A 131 10.23 -3.80 -6.16
N THR A 132 9.17 -3.02 -6.43
CA THR A 132 9.13 -2.05 -7.53
C THR A 132 10.11 -0.91 -7.31
N LEU A 133 10.27 -0.47 -6.05
CA LEU A 133 11.26 0.53 -5.67
C LEU A 133 12.69 0.06 -5.97
N MET A 134 13.02 -1.20 -5.63
CA MET A 134 14.34 -1.78 -5.92
C MET A 134 14.61 -1.88 -7.43
N VAL A 135 13.63 -2.26 -8.24
CA VAL A 135 13.75 -2.31 -9.70
C VAL A 135 14.01 -0.92 -10.28
N TRP A 136 13.31 0.10 -9.78
CA TRP A 136 13.51 1.48 -10.21
C TRP A 136 14.91 2.00 -9.82
N GLN A 137 15.33 1.80 -8.58
CA GLN A 137 16.64 2.26 -8.08
C GLN A 137 17.83 1.56 -8.76
N SER A 138 17.66 0.30 -9.16
CA SER A 138 18.69 -0.43 -9.91
C SER A 138 18.85 0.03 -11.37
N GLY A 139 18.04 1.00 -11.83
CA GLY A 139 18.11 1.54 -13.17
C GLY A 139 17.60 0.60 -14.28
N HIS A 140 16.90 -0.48 -13.92
CA HIS A 140 16.34 -1.43 -14.89
C HIS A 140 15.02 -0.95 -15.50
N ALA A 141 14.35 0.03 -14.89
CA ALA A 141 13.13 0.65 -15.38
C ALA A 141 13.10 2.14 -15.03
N GLU A 142 12.57 2.96 -15.92
CA GLU A 142 12.30 4.36 -15.65
C GLU A 142 10.98 4.54 -14.89
N PHE A 143 10.80 5.70 -14.26
CA PHE A 143 9.60 5.99 -13.47
C PHE A 143 8.30 5.78 -14.28
N PHE A 144 8.27 6.20 -15.52
CA PHE A 144 7.08 6.10 -16.37
C PHE A 144 6.81 4.70 -16.93
N ASP A 145 7.80 3.80 -16.93
CA ASP A 145 7.63 2.43 -17.39
C ASP A 145 6.64 1.65 -16.50
N PHE A 146 6.57 2.00 -15.23
CA PHE A 146 5.62 1.36 -14.30
C PHE A 146 4.15 1.63 -14.67
N PHE A 147 3.84 2.74 -15.33
CA PHE A 147 2.46 3.04 -15.77
C PHE A 147 1.94 2.08 -16.84
N VAL A 148 2.83 1.39 -17.57
CA VAL A 148 2.44 0.31 -18.50
C VAL A 148 1.74 -0.83 -17.74
N LEU A 149 2.09 -1.03 -16.48
CA LEU A 149 1.48 -2.04 -15.61
C LEU A 149 0.10 -1.63 -15.08
N PHE A 150 -0.36 -0.40 -15.31
CA PHE A 150 -1.66 0.08 -14.80
C PHE A 150 -2.81 -0.80 -15.28
N LEU A 151 -2.91 -1.07 -16.58
CA LEU A 151 -3.99 -1.90 -17.13
C LEU A 151 -3.95 -3.35 -16.62
N PRO A 152 -2.81 -4.06 -16.65
CA PRO A 152 -2.67 -5.37 -16.00
C PRO A 152 -3.04 -5.34 -14.52
N SER A 153 -2.66 -4.30 -13.77
CA SER A 153 -2.99 -4.15 -12.35
C SER A 153 -4.49 -4.01 -12.11
N VAL A 154 -5.18 -3.21 -12.94
CA VAL A 154 -6.64 -3.07 -12.87
C VAL A 154 -7.32 -4.41 -13.13
N VAL A 155 -6.89 -5.17 -14.12
CA VAL A 155 -7.42 -6.51 -14.42
C VAL A 155 -7.17 -7.47 -13.26
N ASN A 156 -5.95 -7.45 -12.69
CA ASN A 156 -5.56 -8.27 -11.56
C ASN A 156 -6.37 -7.96 -10.28
N PHE A 157 -6.83 -6.72 -10.12
CA PHE A 157 -7.74 -6.35 -9.03
C PHE A 157 -9.19 -6.73 -9.34
N ILE A 158 -9.72 -6.36 -10.51
CA ILE A 158 -11.15 -6.47 -10.81
C ILE A 158 -11.60 -7.94 -10.88
N ILE A 159 -10.82 -8.85 -11.47
CA ILE A 159 -11.25 -10.25 -11.64
C ILE A 159 -11.46 -10.94 -10.29
N PRO A 160 -10.50 -10.96 -9.36
CA PRO A 160 -10.73 -11.54 -8.03
C PRO A 160 -11.81 -10.80 -7.25
N ALA A 161 -11.85 -9.46 -7.32
CA ALA A 161 -12.87 -8.66 -6.64
C ALA A 161 -14.28 -9.00 -7.12
N ALA A 162 -14.49 -9.18 -8.43
CA ALA A 162 -15.79 -9.57 -8.97
C ALA A 162 -16.24 -10.95 -8.44
N ILE A 163 -15.34 -11.92 -8.41
CA ILE A 163 -15.63 -13.26 -7.86
C ILE A 163 -15.96 -13.17 -6.37
N MET A 164 -15.13 -12.47 -5.58
CA MET A 164 -15.33 -12.30 -4.15
C MET A 164 -16.62 -11.51 -3.82
N SER A 165 -17.02 -10.56 -4.67
CA SER A 165 -18.22 -9.77 -4.46
C SER A 165 -19.51 -10.59 -4.44
N LEU A 166 -19.50 -11.79 -5.03
CA LEU A 166 -20.63 -12.73 -5.00
C LEU A 166 -20.86 -13.30 -3.59
N ALA A 167 -19.80 -13.36 -2.77
CA ALA A 167 -19.86 -13.84 -1.41
C ALA A 167 -20.24 -12.76 -0.39
N VAL A 168 -20.27 -11.48 -0.80
CA VAL A 168 -20.55 -10.33 0.06
C VAL A 168 -22.06 -10.14 0.24
N PRO A 169 -22.56 -9.99 1.50
CA PRO A 169 -23.98 -9.70 1.78
C PRO A 169 -24.40 -8.36 1.18
N SER A 170 -25.69 -8.26 0.77
CA SER A 170 -26.22 -7.02 0.18
C SER A 170 -26.93 -6.09 1.17
N HIS A 171 -27.07 -6.49 2.44
CA HIS A 171 -27.69 -5.66 3.46
C HIS A 171 -26.75 -4.54 3.94
N ARG A 172 -27.29 -3.58 4.67
CA ARG A 172 -26.53 -2.46 5.23
C ARG A 172 -26.00 -2.82 6.61
N PRO A 173 -24.80 -2.31 6.99
CA PRO A 173 -24.33 -2.38 8.36
C PRO A 173 -25.24 -1.54 9.28
N ASP A 174 -25.28 -1.88 10.55
CA ASP A 174 -25.96 -1.07 11.57
C ASP A 174 -25.28 0.31 11.69
N PRO A 175 -26.04 1.40 11.84
CA PRO A 175 -25.48 2.74 11.92
C PRO A 175 -24.60 2.90 13.17
N ILE A 176 -23.31 3.21 12.96
CA ILE A 176 -22.37 3.52 14.03
C ILE A 176 -22.31 5.04 14.18
N HIS A 177 -22.76 5.57 15.32
CA HIS A 177 -22.73 7.00 15.64
C HIS A 177 -21.35 7.41 16.21
N GLU A 178 -20.27 7.33 15.42
CA GLU A 178 -18.99 7.91 15.79
C GLU A 178 -18.67 9.09 14.87
N THR A 179 -18.61 10.30 15.43
CA THR A 179 -18.10 11.48 14.73
C THR A 179 -16.63 11.69 15.11
N VAL A 180 -15.73 11.57 14.14
CA VAL A 180 -14.31 11.84 14.33
C VAL A 180 -13.96 13.20 13.73
N ASN A 181 -13.43 14.12 14.56
CA ASN A 181 -12.95 15.41 14.10
C ASN A 181 -11.50 15.32 13.60
N LEU A 182 -11.24 15.87 12.42
CA LEU A 182 -9.89 16.06 11.89
C LEU A 182 -9.10 17.03 12.78
N LYS A 183 -7.88 16.66 13.15
CA LYS A 183 -6.98 17.57 13.87
C LYS A 183 -6.52 18.70 12.93
N ARG A 184 -6.26 19.88 13.50
CA ARG A 184 -5.75 21.04 12.76
C ARG A 184 -4.51 20.67 11.95
N GLY A 185 -4.49 21.08 10.68
CA GLY A 185 -3.38 20.84 9.76
C GLY A 185 -3.45 19.53 8.98
N ALA A 186 -4.50 18.73 9.11
CA ALA A 186 -4.69 17.53 8.27
C ALA A 186 -4.72 17.87 6.78
N PHE A 187 -5.38 18.97 6.40
CA PHE A 187 -5.44 19.45 5.02
C PHE A 187 -4.07 19.89 4.45
N VAL A 188 -3.17 20.36 5.30
CA VAL A 188 -1.81 20.76 4.88
C VAL A 188 -0.98 19.53 4.52
N VAL A 189 -1.17 18.43 5.22
CA VAL A 189 -0.45 17.17 4.95
C VAL A 189 -1.02 16.43 3.74
N CYS A 190 -2.34 16.55 3.50
CA CYS A 190 -2.99 15.95 2.32
C CYS A 190 -2.80 16.77 1.05
N GLY A 191 -2.43 18.05 1.14
CA GLY A 191 -2.27 18.97 0.02
C GLY A 191 -0.84 19.14 -0.49
N LEU A 192 0.11 18.43 0.10
CA LEU A 192 1.48 18.29 -0.36
C LEU A 192 1.64 17.07 -1.22
#